data_635b3842e9b8e1487406131fed86c504
#
_entry.id   635b3842e9b8e1487406131fed86c504
#
_cell.length_a   1.000
_cell.length_b   1.000
_cell.length_c   1.000
_cell.angle_alpha   90.00
_cell.angle_beta   90.00
_cell.angle_gamma   90.00
#
_symmetry.space_group_name_H-M   'P 1'
#
loop_
_entity.id
_entity.type
_entity.pdbx_description
1 polymer ?
#
loop_
_entity_poly.entity_id
_entity_poly.type
_entity_poly.pdbx_seq_one_letter_code
_entity_poly.pdbx_strand_id
1 'polypeptide(L)'
;LRRQRQMCIRDRRMGVDVGNARVGTALSDPDGILATPLKTLRRDAKKNSDRRVLRKLIEVNEVVEVFVGLPKTMRGGDSPSTEMAREYAQALRSELDAEEKTHINIWLVDERLTTVSAHRALHEAGVSSRDFKTMVDQVAAVNILQYSLDALKAGQSVAGYKVSDPAH
;
A
#
# COMPACT_ATOMS: atom_id res chain seq x y z
N LEU A 1 -7.82 25.93 -11.17
CA LEU A 1 -6.61 25.61 -11.92
C LEU A 1 -5.38 25.67 -11.03
N ARG A 2 -5.22 26.78 -10.37
CA ARG A 2 -4.12 26.96 -9.44
C ARG A 2 -4.18 25.93 -8.31
N ARG A 3 -5.38 25.67 -7.79
CA ARG A 3 -5.61 24.68 -6.76
C ARG A 3 -5.24 23.29 -7.25
N GLN A 4 -5.61 22.95 -8.48
CA GLN A 4 -5.28 21.65 -9.06
C GLN A 4 -3.77 21.47 -9.20
N ARG A 5 -3.06 22.49 -9.63
CA ARG A 5 -1.60 22.40 -9.73
C ARG A 5 -0.95 22.21 -8.38
N GLN A 6 -1.42 22.90 -7.35
CA GLN A 6 -0.90 22.73 -6.01
C GLN A 6 -1.16 21.32 -5.49
N MET A 7 -2.36 20.78 -5.77
CA MET A 7 -2.69 19.42 -5.39
C MET A 7 -1.79 18.41 -6.12
N CYS A 8 -1.56 18.61 -7.41
CA CYS A 8 -0.69 17.72 -8.18
C CYS A 8 0.75 17.69 -7.66
N ILE A 9 1.24 18.84 -7.20
CA ILE A 9 2.60 18.94 -6.67
C ILE A 9 2.72 18.22 -5.32
N ARG A 10 1.66 18.26 -4.52
CA ARG A 10 1.65 17.70 -3.17
C ARG A 10 1.08 16.30 -3.10
N ASP A 11 0.35 15.90 -4.11
CA ASP A 11 -0.31 14.60 -4.13
C ASP A 11 0.71 13.49 -4.09
N ARG A 12 0.58 12.62 -3.12
CA ARG A 12 1.44 11.47 -2.97
C ARG A 12 0.63 10.19 -3.01
N ARG A 13 1.33 9.11 -3.29
CA ARG A 13 0.75 7.78 -3.32
C ARG A 13 1.46 6.91 -2.29
N MET A 14 0.71 5.96 -1.74
CA MET A 14 1.20 5.11 -0.67
C MET A 14 1.07 3.65 -1.06
N GLY A 15 2.09 2.86 -0.72
CA GLY A 15 2.03 1.40 -0.83
C GLY A 15 1.86 0.80 0.54
N VAL A 16 1.07 -0.27 0.63
CA VAL A 16 0.78 -0.95 1.89
C VAL A 16 0.89 -2.45 1.70
N ASP A 17 1.65 -3.08 2.56
CA ASP A 17 1.77 -4.55 2.61
C ASP A 17 1.23 -5.03 3.96
N VAL A 18 0.12 -5.78 3.92
CA VAL A 18 -0.59 -6.22 5.12
C VAL A 18 -0.11 -7.61 5.53
N GLY A 19 0.49 -7.71 6.71
CA GLY A 19 0.88 -8.98 7.30
C GLY A 19 0.10 -9.30 8.56
N ASN A 20 0.29 -10.49 9.09
CA ASN A 20 -0.36 -10.91 10.35
C ASN A 20 0.12 -10.09 11.54
N ALA A 21 1.40 -9.80 11.59
CA ALA A 21 2.02 -9.12 12.72
C ALA A 21 2.34 -7.67 12.44
N ARG A 22 2.56 -7.31 11.19
CA ARG A 22 3.02 -5.97 10.81
C ARG A 22 2.40 -5.52 9.51
N VAL A 23 2.34 -4.20 9.34
CA VAL A 23 1.89 -3.56 8.10
C VAL A 23 3.03 -2.66 7.64
N GLY A 24 3.61 -2.98 6.49
CA GLY A 24 4.64 -2.16 5.88
C GLY A 24 4.05 -1.06 5.05
N THR A 25 4.67 0.11 5.05
CA THR A 25 4.19 1.25 4.26
C THR A 25 5.34 1.88 3.48
N ALA A 26 5.00 2.42 2.32
CA ALA A 26 5.91 3.17 1.45
C ALA A 26 5.21 4.42 0.96
N LEU A 27 5.98 5.43 0.61
CA LEU A 27 5.45 6.72 0.17
C LEU A 27 6.18 7.16 -1.09
N SER A 28 5.44 7.74 -2.03
CA SER A 28 6.04 8.30 -3.23
C SER A 28 6.49 9.73 -2.97
N ASP A 29 7.41 10.21 -3.83
CA ASP A 29 7.68 11.63 -3.95
C ASP A 29 6.45 12.35 -4.54
N PRO A 30 6.38 13.69 -4.45
CA PRO A 30 5.24 14.42 -5.01
C PRO A 30 5.06 14.23 -6.52
N ASP A 31 6.13 13.96 -7.24
CA ASP A 31 6.07 13.76 -8.69
C ASP A 31 5.66 12.35 -9.11
N GLY A 32 5.52 11.44 -8.14
CA GLY A 32 5.08 10.07 -8.42
C GLY A 32 6.09 9.21 -9.16
N ILE A 33 7.37 9.45 -8.96
CA ILE A 33 8.45 8.78 -9.67
C ILE A 33 9.06 7.66 -8.83
N LEU A 34 9.34 7.92 -7.56
CA LEU A 34 10.12 7.04 -6.71
C LEU A 34 9.35 6.67 -5.43
N ALA A 35 9.32 5.38 -5.12
CA ALA A 35 8.78 4.87 -3.87
C ALA A 35 9.91 4.71 -2.86
N THR A 36 9.68 5.18 -1.63
CA THR A 36 10.63 5.02 -0.52
C THR A 36 9.92 4.43 0.69
N PRO A 37 10.63 3.70 1.56
CA PRO A 37 10.01 3.17 2.78
C PRO A 37 9.53 4.30 3.68
N LEU A 38 8.36 4.12 4.28
CA LEU A 38 7.83 5.11 5.21
C LEU A 38 7.86 4.60 6.65
N LYS A 39 7.09 3.57 6.95
CA LYS A 39 7.00 3.08 8.32
C LYS A 39 6.45 1.66 8.34
N THR A 40 6.88 0.89 9.35
CA THR A 40 6.28 -0.41 9.64
C THR A 40 5.42 -0.27 10.88
N LEU A 41 4.16 -0.65 10.77
CA LEU A 41 3.19 -0.55 11.86
C LEU A 41 2.96 -1.94 12.45
N ARG A 42 2.85 -2.02 13.77
CA ARG A 42 2.48 -3.26 14.42
C ARG A 42 0.98 -3.49 14.28
N ARG A 43 0.58 -4.65 13.78
CA ARG A 43 -0.83 -4.98 13.60
C ARG A 43 -1.52 -5.14 14.94
N ASP A 44 -2.60 -4.39 15.15
CA ASP A 44 -3.43 -4.45 16.35
C ASP A 44 -4.83 -4.95 15.95
N ALA A 45 -5.02 -6.27 15.99
CA ALA A 45 -6.28 -6.88 15.56
C ALA A 45 -7.45 -6.58 16.50
N LYS A 46 -7.17 -6.18 17.74
CA LYS A 46 -8.23 -5.92 18.73
C LYS A 46 -8.85 -4.54 18.58
N LYS A 47 -8.01 -3.51 18.49
CA LYS A 47 -8.47 -2.11 18.47
C LYS A 47 -8.23 -1.42 17.14
N ASN A 48 -7.51 -2.08 16.24
CA ASN A 48 -7.18 -1.55 14.92
C ASN A 48 -6.46 -0.20 14.98
N SER A 49 -5.60 -0.05 15.99
CA SER A 49 -4.84 1.19 16.17
C SER A 49 -3.85 1.42 15.03
N ASP A 50 -3.39 0.36 14.38
CA ASP A 50 -2.53 0.46 13.21
C ASP A 50 -3.25 1.19 12.06
N ARG A 51 -4.54 0.91 11.81
CA ARG A 51 -5.28 1.62 10.77
C ARG A 51 -5.49 3.09 11.15
N ARG A 52 -5.65 3.38 12.44
CA ARG A 52 -5.73 4.78 12.88
C ARG A 52 -4.43 5.52 12.57
N VAL A 53 -3.29 4.91 12.87
CA VAL A 53 -1.98 5.48 12.53
C VAL A 53 -1.82 5.61 11.02
N LEU A 54 -2.25 4.60 10.28
CA LEU A 54 -2.18 4.63 8.81
C LEU A 54 -3.00 5.79 8.25
N ARG A 55 -4.22 5.99 8.74
CA ARG A 55 -5.04 7.12 8.30
C ARG A 55 -4.38 8.46 8.63
N LYS A 56 -3.71 8.55 9.78
CA LYS A 56 -2.96 9.76 10.14
C LYS A 56 -1.79 10.00 9.19
N LEU A 57 -1.08 8.94 8.81
CA LEU A 57 0.00 9.04 7.82
C LEU A 57 -0.52 9.49 6.47
N ILE A 58 -1.69 8.99 6.06
CA ILE A 58 -2.36 9.38 4.82
C ILE A 58 -2.67 10.88 4.85
N GLU A 59 -3.23 11.36 5.95
CA GLU A 59 -3.59 12.76 6.12
C GLU A 59 -2.35 13.67 6.12
N VAL A 60 -1.37 13.35 6.95
CA VAL A 60 -0.18 14.18 7.13
C VAL A 60 0.64 14.27 5.84
N ASN A 61 0.70 13.19 5.08
CA ASN A 61 1.47 13.14 3.84
C ASN A 61 0.66 13.50 2.59
N GLU A 62 -0.59 13.90 2.76
CA GLU A 62 -1.47 14.29 1.68
C GLU A 62 -1.60 13.20 0.61
N VAL A 63 -1.78 11.97 1.05
CA VAL A 63 -1.91 10.81 0.15
C VAL A 63 -3.27 10.83 -0.52
N VAL A 64 -3.29 10.65 -1.84
CA VAL A 64 -4.53 10.62 -2.64
C VAL A 64 -4.87 9.23 -3.16
N GLU A 65 -3.88 8.34 -3.23
CA GLU A 65 -4.09 6.96 -3.67
C GLU A 65 -3.28 6.02 -2.80
N VAL A 66 -3.89 4.89 -2.44
CA VAL A 66 -3.27 3.84 -1.65
C VAL A 66 -3.30 2.55 -2.44
N PHE A 67 -2.16 1.90 -2.58
CA PHE A 67 -2.03 0.62 -3.27
C PHE A 67 -1.73 -0.46 -2.23
N VAL A 68 -2.68 -1.35 -2.01
CA VAL A 68 -2.56 -2.44 -1.04
C VAL A 68 -2.22 -3.72 -1.79
N GLY A 69 -1.15 -4.37 -1.38
CA GLY A 69 -0.76 -5.64 -1.99
C GLY A 69 -1.80 -6.72 -1.73
N LEU A 70 -2.15 -7.45 -2.77
CA LEU A 70 -3.09 -8.57 -2.69
C LEU A 70 -2.33 -9.86 -2.97
N PRO A 71 -1.96 -10.62 -1.93
CA PRO A 71 -1.24 -11.88 -2.14
C PRO A 71 -2.17 -12.91 -2.76
N LYS A 72 -1.67 -13.57 -3.78
CA LYS A 72 -2.39 -14.63 -4.50
C LYS A 72 -1.52 -15.88 -4.53
N THR A 73 -2.14 -17.05 -4.63
CA THR A 73 -1.39 -18.28 -4.87
C THR A 73 -0.78 -18.23 -6.27
N MET A 74 0.18 -19.10 -6.54
CA MET A 74 0.84 -19.18 -7.85
C MET A 74 -0.16 -19.38 -8.99
N ARG A 75 -1.29 -20.04 -8.71
CA ARG A 75 -2.34 -20.30 -9.70
C ARG A 75 -3.39 -19.19 -9.77
N GLY A 76 -3.18 -18.11 -9.03
CA GLY A 76 -4.11 -16.98 -9.01
C GLY A 76 -5.28 -17.14 -8.05
N GLY A 77 -5.26 -18.17 -7.21
CA GLY A 77 -6.31 -18.40 -6.22
C GLY A 77 -6.12 -17.58 -4.94
N ASP A 78 -7.15 -17.58 -4.12
CA ASP A 78 -7.14 -16.87 -2.84
C ASP A 78 -6.55 -17.77 -1.74
N SER A 79 -5.89 -17.12 -0.79
CA SER A 79 -5.36 -17.74 0.42
C SER A 79 -5.90 -16.95 1.62
N PRO A 80 -5.65 -17.43 2.87
CA PRO A 80 -6.00 -16.61 4.04
C PRO A 80 -5.37 -15.23 4.02
N SER A 81 -4.16 -15.10 3.50
CA SER A 81 -3.48 -13.80 3.37
C SER A 81 -4.18 -12.91 2.35
N THR A 82 -4.74 -13.48 1.29
CA THR A 82 -5.52 -12.73 0.30
C THR A 82 -6.74 -12.09 0.96
N GLU A 83 -7.48 -12.89 1.73
CA GLU A 83 -8.68 -12.40 2.41
C GLU A 83 -8.33 -11.36 3.46
N MET A 84 -7.24 -11.55 4.20
CA MET A 84 -6.77 -10.59 5.19
C MET A 84 -6.48 -9.22 4.56
N ALA A 85 -5.77 -9.22 3.44
CA ALA A 85 -5.45 -7.97 2.73
C ALA A 85 -6.73 -7.30 2.19
N ARG A 86 -7.64 -8.10 1.65
CA ARG A 86 -8.91 -7.59 1.11
C ARG A 86 -9.76 -6.97 2.21
N GLU A 87 -9.87 -7.64 3.35
CA GLU A 87 -10.63 -7.14 4.50
C GLU A 87 -10.00 -5.86 5.07
N TYR A 88 -8.68 -5.83 5.14
CA TYR A 88 -7.96 -4.65 5.63
C TYR A 88 -8.22 -3.44 4.73
N ALA A 89 -8.12 -3.63 3.43
CA ALA A 89 -8.37 -2.55 2.47
C ALA A 89 -9.82 -2.08 2.52
N GLN A 90 -10.77 -3.02 2.68
CA GLN A 90 -12.18 -2.68 2.78
C GLN A 90 -12.47 -1.89 4.07
N ALA A 91 -11.88 -2.29 5.18
CA ALA A 91 -12.03 -1.58 6.45
C ALA A 91 -11.43 -0.17 6.36
N LEU A 92 -10.27 -0.04 5.72
CA LEU A 92 -9.66 1.26 5.49
C LEU A 92 -10.56 2.15 4.64
N ARG A 93 -11.18 1.59 3.59
CA ARG A 93 -12.13 2.33 2.74
C ARG A 93 -13.29 2.88 3.57
N SER A 94 -13.90 2.01 4.38
CA SER A 94 -15.03 2.42 5.22
C SER A 94 -14.64 3.50 6.23
N GLU A 95 -13.46 3.36 6.82
CA GLU A 95 -12.98 4.34 7.80
C GLU A 95 -12.67 5.70 7.17
N LEU A 96 -12.08 5.70 5.98
CA LEU A 96 -11.82 6.95 5.26
C LEU A 96 -13.11 7.61 4.81
N ASP A 97 -14.09 6.83 4.38
CA ASP A 97 -15.41 7.36 3.99
C ASP A 97 -16.12 7.98 5.20
N ALA A 98 -16.01 7.37 6.38
CA ALA A 98 -16.57 7.91 7.61
C ALA A 98 -15.92 9.23 8.01
N GLU A 99 -14.65 9.44 7.63
CA GLU A 99 -13.93 10.69 7.85
C GLU A 99 -14.12 11.70 6.71
N GLU A 100 -15.04 11.42 5.81
CA GLU A 100 -15.34 12.25 4.63
C GLU A 100 -14.15 12.38 3.67
N LYS A 101 -13.32 11.33 3.60
CA LYS A 101 -12.16 11.28 2.71
C LYS A 101 -12.40 10.35 1.53
N THR A 102 -13.57 10.47 0.91
CA THR A 102 -13.97 9.62 -0.22
C THR A 102 -13.14 9.86 -1.47
N HIS A 103 -12.44 10.99 -1.55
CA HIS A 103 -11.58 11.32 -2.68
C HIS A 103 -10.30 10.48 -2.72
N ILE A 104 -9.95 9.80 -1.63
CA ILE A 104 -8.77 8.94 -1.57
C ILE A 104 -9.14 7.60 -2.18
N ASN A 105 -8.43 7.19 -3.22
CA ASN A 105 -8.67 5.92 -3.88
C ASN A 105 -7.82 4.82 -3.26
N ILE A 106 -8.39 3.62 -3.11
CA ILE A 106 -7.68 2.45 -2.62
C ILE A 106 -7.74 1.38 -3.71
N TRP A 107 -6.58 0.79 -4.01
CA TRP A 107 -6.45 -0.25 -5.03
C TRP A 107 -5.83 -1.49 -4.42
N LEU A 108 -6.31 -2.66 -4.83
CA LEU A 108 -5.70 -3.94 -4.51
C LEU A 108 -4.82 -4.34 -5.69
N VAL A 109 -3.55 -4.57 -5.44
CA VAL A 109 -2.55 -4.86 -6.48
C VAL A 109 -1.99 -6.26 -6.28
N ASP A 110 -1.98 -7.06 -7.36
CA ASP A 110 -1.49 -8.43 -7.31
C ASP A 110 0.01 -8.48 -6.95
N GLU A 111 0.33 -9.03 -5.79
CA GLU A 111 1.70 -9.11 -5.29
C GLU A 111 2.60 -10.04 -6.11
N ARG A 112 2.02 -10.94 -6.91
CA ARG A 112 2.84 -11.84 -7.75
C ARG A 112 3.75 -11.07 -8.69
N LEU A 113 3.39 -9.82 -8.99
CA LEU A 113 4.16 -8.95 -9.88
C LEU A 113 5.35 -8.29 -9.18
N THR A 114 5.43 -8.37 -7.84
CA THR A 114 6.39 -7.59 -7.06
C THR A 114 7.25 -8.42 -6.09
N THR A 115 6.74 -9.54 -5.61
CA THR A 115 7.34 -10.31 -4.50
C THR A 115 8.74 -10.84 -4.80
N VAL A 116 8.99 -11.29 -6.02
CA VAL A 116 10.29 -11.86 -6.42
C VAL A 116 11.41 -10.84 -6.28
N SER A 117 11.13 -9.59 -6.67
CA SER A 117 12.11 -8.50 -6.58
C SER A 117 12.47 -8.18 -5.12
N ALA A 118 11.48 -8.20 -4.23
CA ALA A 118 11.69 -7.93 -2.82
C ALA A 118 12.63 -8.95 -2.17
N HIS A 119 12.37 -10.24 -2.40
CA HIS A 119 13.20 -11.31 -1.86
C HIS A 119 14.63 -11.24 -2.39
N ARG A 120 14.78 -10.97 -3.67
CA ARG A 120 16.10 -10.87 -4.29
C ARG A 120 16.91 -9.73 -3.69
N ALA A 121 16.31 -8.57 -3.54
CA ALA A 121 16.98 -7.39 -3.01
C ALA A 121 17.48 -7.63 -1.58
N LEU A 122 16.67 -8.27 -0.75
CA LEU A 122 17.05 -8.54 0.64
C LEU A 122 18.13 -9.60 0.75
N HIS A 123 18.05 -10.63 -0.09
CA HIS A 123 19.06 -11.68 -0.12
C HIS A 123 20.44 -11.11 -0.51
N GLU A 124 20.47 -10.23 -1.48
CA GLU A 124 21.70 -9.56 -1.92
C GLU A 124 22.25 -8.63 -0.85
N ALA A 125 21.38 -8.02 -0.04
CA ALA A 125 21.80 -7.12 1.02
C ALA A 125 22.38 -7.83 2.26
N GLY A 126 22.19 -9.15 2.39
CA GLY A 126 22.73 -9.93 3.51
C GLY A 126 22.20 -9.52 4.87
N VAL A 127 20.92 -9.18 4.96
CA VAL A 127 20.30 -8.67 6.18
C VAL A 127 20.06 -9.78 7.20
N SER A 128 20.24 -9.47 8.50
CA SER A 128 19.99 -10.42 9.59
C SER A 128 18.49 -10.78 9.65
N SER A 129 18.17 -11.97 10.22
CA SER A 129 16.78 -12.47 10.20
C SER A 129 15.79 -11.58 10.94
N ARG A 130 16.23 -10.86 11.97
CA ARG A 130 15.37 -9.96 12.73
C ARG A 130 15.07 -8.68 11.94
N ASP A 131 16.12 -8.06 11.43
CA ASP A 131 15.97 -6.87 10.59
C ASP A 131 15.36 -7.24 9.25
N PHE A 132 15.58 -8.48 8.80
CA PHE A 132 15.03 -9.02 7.58
C PHE A 132 13.49 -8.93 7.56
N LYS A 133 12.82 -9.34 8.65
CA LYS A 133 11.34 -9.29 8.69
C LYS A 133 10.79 -7.88 8.56
N THR A 134 11.40 -6.92 9.26
CA THR A 134 10.99 -5.53 9.18
C THR A 134 11.25 -4.95 7.79
N MET A 135 12.41 -5.26 7.22
CA MET A 135 12.77 -4.78 5.89
C MET A 135 11.97 -5.45 4.78
N VAL A 136 11.59 -6.73 4.96
CA VAL A 136 10.72 -7.43 3.99
C VAL A 136 9.39 -6.69 3.84
N ASP A 137 8.78 -6.32 4.98
CA ASP A 137 7.49 -5.61 4.96
C ASP A 137 7.62 -4.25 4.25
N GLN A 138 8.69 -3.51 4.51
CA GLN A 138 8.91 -2.22 3.87
C GLN A 138 9.28 -2.36 2.40
N VAL A 139 10.12 -3.33 2.06
CA VAL A 139 10.52 -3.56 0.67
C VAL A 139 9.34 -4.04 -0.14
N ALA A 140 8.48 -4.88 0.42
CA ALA A 140 7.26 -5.31 -0.25
C ALA A 140 6.35 -4.11 -0.55
N ALA A 141 6.16 -3.23 0.43
CA ALA A 141 5.35 -2.02 0.24
C ALA A 141 5.96 -1.10 -0.82
N VAL A 142 7.29 -0.93 -0.81
CA VAL A 142 8.00 -0.15 -1.83
C VAL A 142 7.78 -0.74 -3.22
N ASN A 143 7.89 -2.06 -3.36
CA ASN A 143 7.74 -2.70 -4.65
C ASN A 143 6.30 -2.65 -5.16
N ILE A 144 5.31 -2.79 -4.27
CA ILE A 144 3.91 -2.61 -4.63
C ILE A 144 3.68 -1.21 -5.18
N LEU A 145 4.19 -0.21 -4.48
CA LEU A 145 4.04 1.18 -4.88
C LEU A 145 4.80 1.48 -6.15
N GLN A 146 6.07 1.06 -6.25
CA GLN A 146 6.89 1.35 -7.42
C GLN A 146 6.30 0.74 -8.69
N TYR A 147 5.82 -0.51 -8.62
CA TYR A 147 5.12 -1.13 -9.73
C TYR A 147 3.94 -0.28 -10.19
N SER A 148 3.14 0.20 -9.22
CA SER A 148 1.96 0.99 -9.52
C SER A 148 2.32 2.36 -10.11
N LEU A 149 3.35 3.00 -9.59
CA LEU A 149 3.83 4.29 -10.13
C LEU A 149 4.34 4.13 -11.56
N ASP A 150 5.10 3.08 -11.82
CA ASP A 150 5.65 2.82 -13.16
C ASP A 150 4.53 2.53 -14.17
N ALA A 151 3.51 1.78 -13.76
CA ALA A 151 2.36 1.50 -14.62
C ALA A 151 1.60 2.77 -14.97
N LEU A 152 1.36 3.63 -13.98
CA LEU A 152 0.66 4.90 -14.21
C LEU A 152 1.48 5.83 -15.10
N LYS A 153 2.79 5.88 -14.90
CA LYS A 153 3.68 6.71 -15.72
C LYS A 153 3.70 6.25 -17.18
N ALA A 154 3.59 4.95 -17.41
CA ALA A 154 3.52 4.38 -18.76
C ALA A 154 2.14 4.53 -19.40
N GLY A 155 1.18 5.17 -18.71
CA GLY A 155 -0.18 5.31 -19.22
C GLY A 155 -1.01 4.05 -19.13
N GLN A 156 -0.55 3.07 -18.35
CA GLN A 156 -1.26 1.80 -18.16
C GLN A 156 -2.14 1.86 -16.93
N SER A 157 -3.17 1.01 -16.92
CA SER A 157 -3.96 0.80 -15.72
C SER A 157 -3.18 -0.04 -14.72
N VAL A 158 -3.34 0.27 -13.44
CA VAL A 158 -2.76 -0.57 -12.40
C VAL A 158 -3.44 -1.94 -12.44
N ALA A 159 -2.67 -3.01 -12.44
CA ALA A 159 -3.20 -4.38 -12.45
C ALA A 159 -3.78 -4.72 -11.08
N GLY A 160 -5.02 -4.31 -10.85
CA GLY A 160 -5.68 -4.50 -9.56
C GLY A 160 -7.13 -4.07 -9.59
N TYR A 161 -7.73 -4.05 -8.42
CA TYR A 161 -9.13 -3.73 -8.24
C TYR A 161 -9.29 -2.51 -7.35
N LYS A 162 -10.13 -1.58 -7.78
CA LYS A 162 -10.47 -0.43 -6.94
C LYS A 162 -11.41 -0.87 -5.83
N VAL A 163 -11.09 -0.49 -4.60
CA VAL A 163 -11.91 -0.82 -3.45
C VAL A 163 -13.01 0.22 -3.30
N SER A 164 -14.25 -0.25 -3.28
CA SER A 164 -15.43 0.60 -3.11
C SER A 164 -16.11 0.28 -1.80
N ASP A 165 -16.83 1.25 -1.25
CA ASP A 165 -17.66 1.02 -0.07
C ASP A 165 -18.75 0.00 -0.42
N PRO A 166 -18.97 -1.05 0.40
CA PRO A 166 -20.01 -2.03 0.15
C PRO A 166 -21.42 -1.43 0.11
N ALA A 167 -21.62 -0.26 0.71
CA ALA A 167 -22.91 0.43 0.69
C ALA A 167 -23.23 1.04 -0.68
N HIS A 168 -22.29 1.05 -1.58
CA HIS A 168 -22.48 1.56 -2.94
C HIS A 168 -22.41 0.41 -3.96
#